data_56e3f0c060534297c3cf3e079ec253ea
#
_entry.id   56e3f0c060534297c3cf3e079ec253ea
#
_cell.length_a   1.000
_cell.length_b   1.000
_cell.length_c   1.000
_cell.angle_alpha   90.00
_cell.angle_beta   90.00
_cell.angle_gamma   90.00
#
_symmetry.space_group_name_H-M   'P 1'
#
loop_
_entity.id
_entity.type
_entity.pdbx_description
1 polymer ?
#
loop_
_entity_poly.entity_id
_entity_poly.type
_entity_poly.pdbx_seq_one_letter_code
_entity_poly.pdbx_strand_id
1 'polypeptide(L)'
;MIAFIDEYRDRFTVEFICRTLNKEREGGFLSSRGYRDAKQRPMSKRALRDSKLVAIVRRVHAENYGVYGVRKMWHALTRQGINIGREQTRRIMALAGVAGKRKGKNPVTTVKGKDVDTRPDLVQRDFKATAPNRLWVADITYVKTSKGFVYAAFVTDVFSRRIAGWALSDSMKTEALPLQALKQAIWNARSTTGLIHHSDHGSQYVSLAYHQHLVDAGIVESTGSVGDSYDNALAENVNGSYKNEIIHTRCWADVLEVEIATFEWVHWWNSKRLHQALDYRTPEEVETEHWQQPQLPATIKTG
;
A
#
# COMPACT_ATOMS: atom_id res chain seq x y z
N MET A 1 28.07 -2.92 29.72
CA MET A 1 29.41 -2.80 30.31
C MET A 1 30.33 -1.88 29.47
N ILE A 2 30.65 -2.18 28.21
CA ILE A 2 31.54 -1.35 27.38
C ILE A 2 31.05 0.10 27.28
N ALA A 3 29.80 0.35 26.94
CA ALA A 3 29.24 1.71 26.85
C ALA A 3 29.37 2.51 28.17
N PHE A 4 29.21 1.84 29.31
CA PHE A 4 29.42 2.47 30.62
C PHE A 4 30.86 2.90 30.81
N ILE A 5 31.83 2.04 30.44
CA ILE A 5 33.25 2.43 30.53
C ILE A 5 33.56 3.60 29.57
N ASP A 6 32.98 3.58 28.34
CA ASP A 6 33.15 4.66 27.35
C ASP A 6 32.64 6.00 27.89
N GLU A 7 31.52 6.01 28.64
CA GLU A 7 30.90 7.19 29.22
C GLU A 7 31.75 7.82 30.36
N TYR A 8 32.38 6.96 31.19
CA TYR A 8 33.05 7.42 32.40
C TYR A 8 34.58 7.41 32.34
N ARG A 9 35.18 6.89 31.25
CA ARG A 9 36.65 6.74 31.13
C ARG A 9 37.46 8.08 31.17
N ASP A 10 36.80 9.20 30.87
CA ASP A 10 37.44 10.52 30.90
C ASP A 10 37.50 11.09 32.32
N ARG A 11 36.70 10.54 33.25
CA ARG A 11 36.67 10.91 34.69
C ARG A 11 37.43 9.91 35.55
N PHE A 12 37.42 8.64 35.19
CA PHE A 12 38.03 7.53 35.95
C PHE A 12 38.77 6.63 34.96
N THR A 13 39.94 6.13 35.38
CA THR A 13 40.69 5.19 34.54
C THR A 13 39.89 3.89 34.30
N VAL A 14 40.09 3.29 33.14
CA VAL A 14 39.43 2.01 32.78
C VAL A 14 39.69 0.93 33.82
N GLU A 15 40.94 0.90 34.36
CA GLU A 15 41.34 -0.03 35.42
C GLU A 15 40.55 0.17 36.69
N PHE A 16 40.36 1.43 37.10
CA PHE A 16 39.60 1.77 38.28
C PHE A 16 38.15 1.35 38.14
N ILE A 17 37.50 1.71 37.05
CA ILE A 17 36.09 1.35 36.75
C ILE A 17 35.90 -0.18 36.80
N CYS A 18 36.74 -0.90 36.07
CA CYS A 18 36.64 -2.36 35.96
C CYS A 18 36.87 -3.03 37.32
N ARG A 19 37.91 -2.59 38.06
CA ARG A 19 38.24 -3.17 39.40
C ARG A 19 37.12 -2.94 40.40
N THR A 20 36.61 -1.71 40.47
CA THR A 20 35.54 -1.34 41.44
C THR A 20 34.25 -2.09 41.13
N LEU A 21 33.81 -2.10 39.87
CA LEU A 21 32.56 -2.77 39.50
C LEU A 21 32.64 -4.30 39.54
N ASN A 22 33.83 -4.89 39.32
CA ASN A 22 34.01 -6.32 39.55
C ASN A 22 33.88 -6.71 41.03
N LYS A 23 34.26 -5.82 41.96
CA LYS A 23 34.18 -6.07 43.38
C LYS A 23 32.76 -5.89 43.94
N GLU A 24 32.05 -4.85 43.45
CA GLU A 24 30.76 -4.42 44.00
C GLU A 24 29.55 -5.04 43.30
N ARG A 25 29.73 -5.63 42.11
CA ARG A 25 28.60 -6.17 41.33
C ARG A 25 28.51 -7.69 41.48
N GLU A 26 27.37 -8.17 41.89
CA GLU A 26 27.01 -9.58 41.83
C GLU A 26 27.10 -10.10 40.39
N GLY A 27 27.82 -11.20 40.13
CA GLY A 27 28.09 -11.72 38.80
C GLY A 27 29.26 -11.03 38.06
N GLY A 28 29.97 -10.12 38.71
CA GLY A 28 31.19 -9.48 38.21
C GLY A 28 30.99 -8.45 37.11
N PHE A 29 32.09 -7.90 36.59
CA PHE A 29 32.14 -6.93 35.54
C PHE A 29 33.22 -7.29 34.49
N LEU A 30 33.35 -6.52 33.43
CA LEU A 30 34.38 -6.70 32.40
C LEU A 30 35.76 -6.33 32.96
N SER A 31 36.81 -7.14 32.67
CA SER A 31 38.18 -6.77 32.99
C SER A 31 38.70 -5.63 32.09
N SER A 32 39.66 -4.86 32.54
CA SER A 32 40.29 -3.80 31.73
C SER A 32 40.91 -4.33 30.43
N ARG A 33 41.51 -5.53 30.48
CA ARG A 33 42.01 -6.22 29.30
C ARG A 33 40.85 -6.61 28.35
N GLY A 34 39.78 -7.22 28.88
CA GLY A 34 38.62 -7.56 28.11
C GLY A 34 37.93 -6.37 27.44
N TYR A 35 37.95 -5.18 28.10
CA TYR A 35 37.50 -3.94 27.50
C TYR A 35 38.38 -3.53 26.31
N ARG A 36 39.71 -3.52 26.48
CA ARG A 36 40.64 -3.17 25.40
C ARG A 36 40.54 -4.12 24.22
N ASP A 37 40.51 -5.43 24.49
CA ASP A 37 40.32 -6.46 23.46
C ASP A 37 38.99 -6.25 22.70
N ALA A 38 37.93 -5.92 23.40
CA ALA A 38 36.63 -5.65 22.78
C ALA A 38 36.62 -4.38 21.90
N LYS A 39 37.37 -3.35 22.31
CA LYS A 39 37.52 -2.09 21.53
C LYS A 39 38.40 -2.26 20.29
N GLN A 40 39.40 -3.14 20.35
CA GLN A 40 40.31 -3.42 19.22
C GLN A 40 39.76 -4.50 18.29
N ARG A 41 38.77 -5.28 18.74
CA ARG A 41 38.22 -6.38 17.93
C ARG A 41 37.53 -5.84 16.69
N PRO A 42 37.91 -6.29 15.48
CA PRO A 42 37.21 -5.93 14.26
C PRO A 42 35.78 -6.42 14.29
N MET A 43 34.91 -5.76 13.54
CA MET A 43 33.52 -6.17 13.41
C MET A 43 33.44 -7.63 12.94
N SER A 44 32.59 -8.42 13.56
CA SER A 44 32.35 -9.80 13.13
C SER A 44 31.82 -9.83 11.69
N LYS A 45 32.05 -10.94 10.97
CA LYS A 45 31.50 -11.16 9.62
C LYS A 45 29.98 -10.92 9.59
N ARG A 46 29.27 -11.32 10.65
CA ARG A 46 27.83 -11.07 10.81
C ARG A 46 27.52 -9.58 10.94
N ALA A 47 28.25 -8.84 11.77
CA ALA A 47 28.03 -7.42 11.97
C ALA A 47 28.31 -6.61 10.68
N LEU A 48 29.35 -6.98 9.93
CA LEU A 48 29.64 -6.38 8.61
C LEU A 48 28.53 -6.66 7.60
N ARG A 49 28.00 -7.88 7.56
CA ARG A 49 26.84 -8.23 6.71
C ARG A 49 25.61 -7.43 7.13
N ASP A 50 25.32 -7.36 8.43
CA ASP A 50 24.16 -6.65 8.97
C ASP A 50 24.22 -5.15 8.66
N SER A 51 25.40 -4.50 8.77
CA SER A 51 25.55 -3.09 8.44
C SER A 51 25.24 -2.78 6.98
N LYS A 52 25.68 -3.64 6.06
CA LYS A 52 25.31 -3.54 4.64
C LYS A 52 23.81 -3.71 4.42
N LEU A 53 23.20 -4.69 5.07
CA LEU A 53 21.77 -4.96 4.95
C LEU A 53 20.91 -3.83 5.54
N VAL A 54 21.36 -3.17 6.62
CA VAL A 54 20.67 -2.01 7.19
C VAL A 54 20.51 -0.88 6.17
N ALA A 55 21.58 -0.56 5.43
CA ALA A 55 21.53 0.48 4.40
C ALA A 55 20.53 0.12 3.28
N ILE A 56 20.55 -1.14 2.83
CA ILE A 56 19.62 -1.63 1.79
C ILE A 56 18.18 -1.58 2.29
N VAL A 57 17.91 -2.07 3.51
CA VAL A 57 16.56 -2.07 4.09
C VAL A 57 16.02 -0.66 4.25
N ARG A 58 16.84 0.32 4.68
CA ARG A 58 16.43 1.73 4.75
C ARG A 58 16.06 2.28 3.37
N ARG A 59 16.86 2.00 2.35
CA ARG A 59 16.60 2.42 0.97
C ARG A 59 15.28 1.81 0.47
N VAL A 60 15.12 0.49 0.53
CA VAL A 60 13.90 -0.21 0.09
C VAL A 60 12.67 0.27 0.84
N HIS A 61 12.78 0.55 2.15
CA HIS A 61 11.70 1.09 2.95
C HIS A 61 11.26 2.48 2.48
N ALA A 62 12.23 3.37 2.21
CA ALA A 62 11.97 4.72 1.71
C ALA A 62 11.35 4.70 0.31
N GLU A 63 11.87 3.88 -0.62
CA GLU A 63 11.33 3.68 -1.98
C GLU A 63 9.89 3.15 -1.98
N ASN A 64 9.44 2.59 -0.86
CA ASN A 64 8.10 2.05 -0.68
C ASN A 64 7.27 2.85 0.35
N TYR A 65 7.38 4.17 0.33
CA TYR A 65 6.62 5.12 1.17
C TYR A 65 6.70 4.83 2.69
N GLY A 66 7.70 4.10 3.13
CA GLY A 66 7.82 3.73 4.54
C GLY A 66 6.74 2.77 5.05
N VAL A 67 6.01 2.09 4.18
CA VAL A 67 4.82 1.29 4.58
C VAL A 67 5.08 -0.19 4.71
N TYR A 68 6.18 -0.72 4.16
CA TYR A 68 6.44 -2.15 4.18
C TYR A 68 6.75 -2.68 5.58
N GLY A 69 5.91 -3.59 6.06
CA GLY A 69 6.23 -4.45 7.19
C GLY A 69 7.12 -5.63 6.78
N VAL A 70 7.50 -6.45 7.76
CA VAL A 70 8.47 -7.55 7.62
C VAL A 70 8.20 -8.45 6.43
N ARG A 71 6.94 -8.84 6.18
CA ARG A 71 6.60 -9.75 5.07
C ARG A 71 6.89 -9.11 3.71
N LYS A 72 6.36 -7.92 3.45
CA LYS A 72 6.60 -7.21 2.17
C LYS A 72 8.08 -6.85 1.99
N MET A 73 8.76 -6.43 3.06
CA MET A 73 10.19 -6.16 3.03
C MET A 73 10.99 -7.41 2.66
N TRP A 74 10.67 -8.56 3.27
CA TRP A 74 11.32 -9.82 2.93
C TRP A 74 11.16 -10.17 1.46
N HIS A 75 9.92 -10.12 0.93
CA HIS A 75 9.67 -10.37 -0.50
C HIS A 75 10.41 -9.35 -1.40
N ALA A 76 10.42 -8.07 -1.03
CA ALA A 76 11.12 -7.04 -1.81
C ALA A 76 12.64 -7.29 -1.85
N LEU A 77 13.26 -7.70 -0.74
CA LEU A 77 14.67 -8.05 -0.69
C LEU A 77 14.98 -9.31 -1.49
N THR A 78 14.14 -10.35 -1.38
CA THR A 78 14.29 -11.58 -2.16
C THR A 78 14.22 -11.32 -3.67
N ARG A 79 13.31 -10.44 -4.11
CA ARG A 79 13.19 -10.02 -5.52
C ARG A 79 14.43 -9.24 -6.02
N GLN A 80 15.18 -8.60 -5.14
CA GLN A 80 16.48 -7.98 -5.44
C GLN A 80 17.66 -8.98 -5.37
N GLY A 81 17.40 -10.29 -5.27
CA GLY A 81 18.42 -11.33 -5.19
C GLY A 81 19.11 -11.42 -3.82
N ILE A 82 18.58 -10.76 -2.79
CA ILE A 82 19.17 -10.79 -1.45
C ILE A 82 18.63 -12.02 -0.71
N ASN A 83 19.50 -13.02 -0.53
CA ASN A 83 19.15 -14.22 0.23
C ASN A 83 19.11 -13.92 1.73
N ILE A 84 17.91 -13.71 2.25
CA ILE A 84 17.62 -13.36 3.65
C ILE A 84 16.31 -14.04 4.10
N GLY A 85 16.30 -14.58 5.31
CA GLY A 85 15.08 -15.14 5.91
C GLY A 85 14.20 -14.07 6.56
N ARG A 86 12.91 -14.40 6.75
CA ARG A 86 11.93 -13.48 7.34
C ARG A 86 12.33 -12.95 8.73
N GLU A 87 12.82 -13.82 9.62
CA GLU A 87 13.26 -13.42 10.97
C GLU A 87 14.52 -12.55 10.94
N GLN A 88 15.44 -12.84 10.03
CA GLN A 88 16.59 -11.96 9.83
C GLN A 88 16.14 -10.60 9.29
N THR A 89 15.20 -10.56 8.36
CA THR A 89 14.59 -9.30 7.87
C THR A 89 14.00 -8.50 9.03
N ARG A 90 13.23 -9.13 9.93
CA ARG A 90 12.66 -8.47 11.11
C ARG A 90 13.75 -7.85 11.98
N ARG A 91 14.84 -8.59 12.23
CA ARG A 91 15.96 -8.12 13.04
C ARG A 91 16.69 -6.95 12.37
N ILE A 92 16.94 -7.03 11.05
CA ILE A 92 17.59 -5.94 10.31
C ILE A 92 16.71 -4.70 10.24
N MET A 93 15.39 -4.84 10.06
CA MET A 93 14.46 -3.71 10.13
C MET A 93 14.50 -3.02 11.50
N ALA A 94 14.56 -3.78 12.59
CA ALA A 94 14.72 -3.22 13.93
C ALA A 94 16.05 -2.46 14.09
N LEU A 95 17.18 -3.02 13.59
CA LEU A 95 18.48 -2.33 13.58
C LEU A 95 18.48 -1.08 12.68
N ALA A 96 17.72 -1.10 11.60
CA ALA A 96 17.56 0.04 10.70
C ALA A 96 16.64 1.14 11.28
N GLY A 97 15.91 0.86 12.37
CA GLY A 97 14.93 1.77 12.95
C GLY A 97 13.69 1.96 12.07
N VAL A 98 13.32 0.96 11.24
CA VAL A 98 12.17 1.03 10.34
C VAL A 98 11.12 -0.03 10.68
N ALA A 99 9.85 0.34 10.51
CA ALA A 99 8.70 -0.53 10.76
C ALA A 99 7.59 -0.29 9.73
N GLY A 100 6.75 -1.28 9.49
CA GLY A 100 5.59 -1.11 8.63
C GLY A 100 4.53 -0.20 9.24
N LYS A 101 3.83 0.55 8.43
CA LYS A 101 2.66 1.33 8.87
C LYS A 101 1.50 0.40 9.23
N ARG A 102 0.88 0.66 10.37
CA ARG A 102 -0.39 0.03 10.75
C ARG A 102 -1.53 0.82 10.13
N LYS A 103 -2.55 0.14 9.59
CA LYS A 103 -3.80 0.81 9.22
C LYS A 103 -4.44 1.37 10.51
N GLY A 104 -4.73 2.68 10.52
CA GLY A 104 -5.55 3.29 11.54
C GLY A 104 -7.02 2.81 11.43
N LYS A 105 -7.83 3.08 12.45
CA LYS A 105 -9.28 2.92 12.34
C LYS A 105 -9.79 4.01 11.39
N ASN A 106 -10.48 3.61 10.33
CA ASN A 106 -11.14 4.58 9.44
C ASN A 106 -12.36 5.15 10.15
N PRO A 107 -12.54 6.48 10.22
CA PRO A 107 -13.80 7.05 10.64
C PRO A 107 -14.88 6.69 9.61
N VAL A 108 -16.08 6.32 10.06
CA VAL A 108 -17.26 6.13 9.20
C VAL A 108 -17.71 7.51 8.73
N THR A 109 -17.65 7.77 7.43
CA THR A 109 -17.89 9.11 6.85
C THR A 109 -19.03 9.12 5.81
N THR A 110 -19.70 8.00 5.57
CA THR A 110 -20.77 7.90 4.56
C THR A 110 -22.05 8.51 5.10
N VAL A 111 -22.54 9.58 4.44
CA VAL A 111 -23.87 10.14 4.65
C VAL A 111 -24.79 9.48 3.63
N LYS A 112 -25.88 8.85 4.10
CA LYS A 112 -26.87 8.19 3.24
C LYS A 112 -27.50 9.19 2.28
N GLY A 113 -27.46 8.90 0.97
CA GLY A 113 -28.27 9.58 -0.04
C GLY A 113 -29.78 9.32 0.17
N LYS A 114 -30.60 10.28 -0.23
CA LYS A 114 -32.07 10.20 -0.12
C LYS A 114 -32.75 9.54 -1.33
N ASP A 115 -32.02 9.34 -2.42
CA ASP A 115 -32.56 8.83 -3.67
C ASP A 115 -32.59 7.30 -3.69
N VAL A 116 -33.66 6.74 -4.24
CA VAL A 116 -33.82 5.28 -4.41
C VAL A 116 -33.00 4.86 -5.63
N ASP A 117 -31.90 4.17 -5.39
CA ASP A 117 -31.09 3.56 -6.44
C ASP A 117 -31.75 2.23 -6.85
N THR A 118 -32.08 2.07 -8.13
CA THR A 118 -32.75 0.90 -8.69
C THR A 118 -31.80 -0.07 -9.39
N ARG A 119 -30.51 0.19 -9.39
CA ARG A 119 -29.49 -0.68 -10.01
C ARG A 119 -29.40 -2.00 -9.25
N PRO A 120 -29.28 -3.16 -9.94
CA PRO A 120 -29.17 -4.46 -9.28
C PRO A 120 -27.78 -4.64 -8.65
N ASP A 121 -27.72 -5.39 -7.56
CA ASP A 121 -26.45 -5.93 -7.05
C ASP A 121 -26.09 -7.21 -7.81
N LEU A 122 -25.18 -7.10 -8.77
CA LEU A 122 -24.67 -8.22 -9.56
C LEU A 122 -23.46 -8.90 -8.93
N VAL A 123 -22.85 -8.29 -7.92
CA VAL A 123 -21.63 -8.78 -7.29
C VAL A 123 -21.94 -9.67 -6.09
N GLN A 124 -23.01 -9.38 -5.35
CA GLN A 124 -23.45 -10.17 -4.19
C GLN A 124 -22.33 -10.50 -3.20
N ARG A 125 -21.44 -9.51 -2.96
CA ARG A 125 -20.24 -9.62 -2.10
C ARG A 125 -19.15 -10.58 -2.61
N ASP A 126 -19.30 -11.20 -3.78
CA ASP A 126 -18.22 -12.01 -4.37
C ASP A 126 -17.30 -11.14 -5.24
N PHE A 127 -16.39 -10.44 -4.59
CA PHE A 127 -15.36 -9.62 -5.25
C PHE A 127 -14.22 -10.47 -5.83
N LYS A 128 -14.58 -11.39 -6.71
CA LYS A 128 -13.67 -12.23 -7.47
C LYS A 128 -13.86 -12.00 -8.96
N ALA A 129 -12.77 -11.95 -9.68
CA ALA A 129 -12.77 -11.92 -11.13
C ALA A 129 -11.76 -12.94 -11.65
N THR A 130 -12.08 -13.56 -12.78
CA THR A 130 -11.25 -14.61 -13.40
C THR A 130 -10.25 -14.04 -14.40
N ALA A 131 -10.42 -12.78 -14.79
CA ALA A 131 -9.58 -12.08 -15.76
C ALA A 131 -9.61 -10.57 -15.50
N PRO A 132 -8.62 -9.81 -15.99
CA PRO A 132 -8.67 -8.35 -15.99
C PRO A 132 -9.89 -7.83 -16.77
N ASN A 133 -10.42 -6.67 -16.37
CA ASN A 133 -11.56 -6.01 -16.99
C ASN A 133 -12.85 -6.88 -17.02
N ARG A 134 -13.09 -7.65 -15.94
CA ARG A 134 -14.36 -8.34 -15.72
C ARG A 134 -15.21 -7.70 -14.63
N LEU A 135 -14.55 -7.14 -13.62
CA LEU A 135 -15.19 -6.45 -12.52
C LEU A 135 -14.33 -5.28 -12.09
N TRP A 136 -14.88 -4.09 -12.17
CA TRP A 136 -14.31 -2.90 -11.56
C TRP A 136 -15.10 -2.46 -10.34
N VAL A 137 -14.40 -1.95 -9.36
CA VAL A 137 -15.01 -1.28 -8.21
C VAL A 137 -14.59 0.18 -8.18
N ALA A 138 -15.52 1.07 -7.87
CA ALA A 138 -15.25 2.50 -7.79
C ALA A 138 -15.69 3.06 -6.44
N ASP A 139 -14.94 4.03 -5.95
CA ASP A 139 -15.26 4.76 -4.72
C ASP A 139 -14.58 6.12 -4.72
N ILE A 140 -15.18 7.06 -3.97
CA ILE A 140 -14.70 8.42 -3.81
C ILE A 140 -14.22 8.61 -2.38
N THR A 141 -13.10 9.30 -2.23
CA THR A 141 -12.61 9.72 -0.92
C THR A 141 -12.28 11.20 -0.92
N TYR A 142 -12.05 11.77 0.25
CA TYR A 142 -11.67 13.18 0.37
C TYR A 142 -10.34 13.34 1.10
N VAL A 143 -9.66 14.41 0.76
CA VAL A 143 -8.38 14.86 1.32
C VAL A 143 -8.55 16.28 1.83
N LYS A 144 -8.16 16.53 3.07
CA LYS A 144 -8.15 17.89 3.63
C LYS A 144 -6.86 18.59 3.21
N THR A 145 -7.01 19.77 2.62
CA THR A 145 -5.90 20.66 2.27
C THR A 145 -6.04 22.00 3.00
N SER A 146 -5.04 22.86 2.89
CA SER A 146 -5.10 24.23 3.45
C SER A 146 -6.14 25.12 2.75
N LYS A 147 -6.48 24.80 1.47
CA LYS A 147 -7.48 25.53 0.67
C LYS A 147 -8.86 24.89 0.66
N GLY A 148 -9.12 23.86 1.48
CA GLY A 148 -10.39 23.16 1.55
C GLY A 148 -10.26 21.67 1.30
N PHE A 149 -11.37 21.03 0.91
CA PHE A 149 -11.37 19.61 0.60
C PHE A 149 -11.10 19.36 -0.88
N VAL A 150 -10.30 18.33 -1.14
CA VAL A 150 -10.08 17.75 -2.46
C VAL A 150 -10.69 16.36 -2.45
N TYR A 151 -11.38 15.99 -3.50
CA TYR A 151 -12.00 14.69 -3.67
C TYR A 151 -11.18 13.86 -4.66
N ALA A 152 -11.03 12.59 -4.36
CA ALA A 152 -10.31 11.64 -5.21
C ALA A 152 -11.24 10.46 -5.53
N ALA A 153 -11.40 10.15 -6.81
CA ALA A 153 -12.11 8.97 -7.29
C ALA A 153 -11.11 7.95 -7.84
N PHE A 154 -11.33 6.68 -7.52
CA PHE A 154 -10.54 5.57 -8.05
C PHE A 154 -11.46 4.52 -8.67
N VAL A 155 -11.05 4.00 -9.83
CA VAL A 155 -11.63 2.81 -10.45
C VAL A 155 -10.57 1.71 -10.40
N THR A 156 -10.89 0.60 -9.74
CA THR A 156 -9.94 -0.48 -9.46
C THR A 156 -10.41 -1.79 -10.06
N ASP A 157 -9.56 -2.44 -10.81
CA ASP A 157 -9.80 -3.79 -11.33
C ASP A 157 -9.72 -4.83 -10.19
N VAL A 158 -10.72 -5.67 -10.09
CA VAL A 158 -10.82 -6.66 -8.99
C VAL A 158 -9.84 -7.80 -9.16
N PHE A 159 -9.52 -8.21 -10.38
CA PHE A 159 -8.58 -9.29 -10.65
C PHE A 159 -7.15 -8.91 -10.30
N SER A 160 -6.67 -7.85 -10.92
CA SER A 160 -5.27 -7.42 -10.82
C SER A 160 -5.00 -6.47 -9.65
N ARG A 161 -6.04 -5.90 -9.02
CA ARG A 161 -5.91 -4.81 -8.04
C ARG A 161 -5.34 -3.53 -8.63
N ARG A 162 -5.25 -3.43 -9.95
CA ARG A 162 -4.78 -2.24 -10.65
C ARG A 162 -5.77 -1.09 -10.48
N ILE A 163 -5.26 0.09 -10.19
CA ILE A 163 -6.02 1.32 -10.35
C ILE A 163 -6.05 1.61 -11.84
N ALA A 164 -7.19 1.33 -12.48
CA ALA A 164 -7.39 1.48 -13.93
C ALA A 164 -7.63 2.94 -14.32
N GLY A 165 -8.30 3.70 -13.43
CA GLY A 165 -8.54 5.12 -13.61
C GLY A 165 -8.66 5.85 -12.27
N TRP A 166 -8.31 7.13 -12.29
CA TRP A 166 -8.41 8.01 -11.12
C TRP A 166 -8.58 9.46 -11.55
N ALA A 167 -9.15 10.28 -10.68
CA ALA A 167 -9.27 11.70 -10.88
C ALA A 167 -9.29 12.44 -9.54
N LEU A 168 -8.90 13.71 -9.55
CA LEU A 168 -9.04 14.62 -8.42
C LEU A 168 -9.82 15.87 -8.81
N SER A 169 -10.56 16.43 -7.84
CA SER A 169 -11.26 17.69 -8.00
C SER A 169 -11.43 18.38 -6.64
N ASP A 170 -11.47 19.69 -6.63
CA ASP A 170 -11.90 20.51 -5.49
C ASP A 170 -13.43 20.55 -5.33
N SER A 171 -14.16 19.92 -6.26
CA SER A 171 -15.62 19.83 -6.29
C SER A 171 -16.10 18.38 -6.40
N MET A 172 -17.18 18.05 -5.69
CA MET A 172 -17.87 16.76 -5.79
C MET A 172 -18.84 16.64 -6.98
N LYS A 173 -18.89 17.63 -7.88
CA LYS A 173 -19.79 17.57 -9.04
C LYS A 173 -19.47 16.34 -9.89
N THR A 174 -20.48 15.54 -10.17
CA THR A 174 -20.41 14.24 -10.84
C THR A 174 -19.69 14.27 -12.18
N GLU A 175 -19.95 15.31 -12.96
CA GLU A 175 -19.39 15.43 -14.32
C GLU A 175 -17.88 15.60 -14.34
N ALA A 176 -17.29 16.11 -13.25
CA ALA A 176 -15.87 16.39 -13.21
C ALA A 176 -15.04 15.22 -12.63
N LEU A 177 -15.49 14.57 -11.56
CA LEU A 177 -14.65 13.67 -10.78
C LEU A 177 -14.81 12.18 -11.13
N PRO A 178 -15.94 11.48 -10.83
CA PRO A 178 -16.03 10.05 -11.10
C PRO A 178 -16.05 9.74 -12.59
N LEU A 179 -16.60 10.65 -13.41
CA LEU A 179 -16.65 10.49 -14.85
C LEU A 179 -15.25 10.58 -15.48
N GLN A 180 -14.36 11.45 -15.00
CA GLN A 180 -12.99 11.50 -15.48
C GLN A 180 -12.22 10.23 -15.12
N ALA A 181 -12.37 9.72 -13.88
CA ALA A 181 -11.78 8.44 -13.48
C ALA A 181 -12.29 7.28 -14.34
N LEU A 182 -13.60 7.24 -14.65
CA LEU A 182 -14.19 6.23 -15.53
C LEU A 182 -13.65 6.33 -16.95
N LYS A 183 -13.60 7.52 -17.56
CA LYS A 183 -13.07 7.74 -18.90
C LYS A 183 -11.61 7.29 -19.01
N GLN A 184 -10.79 7.59 -18.01
CA GLN A 184 -9.41 7.12 -17.95
C GLN A 184 -9.34 5.59 -17.85
N ALA A 185 -10.20 4.96 -17.02
CA ALA A 185 -10.24 3.51 -16.90
C ALA A 185 -10.63 2.83 -18.21
N ILE A 186 -11.66 3.35 -18.91
CA ILE A 186 -12.10 2.85 -20.22
C ILE A 186 -10.98 2.99 -21.25
N TRP A 187 -10.30 4.13 -21.29
CA TRP A 187 -9.17 4.36 -22.19
C TRP A 187 -8.02 3.37 -21.96
N ASN A 188 -7.74 3.05 -20.70
CA ASN A 188 -6.67 2.13 -20.31
C ASN A 188 -7.06 0.65 -20.49
N ALA A 189 -8.34 0.33 -20.67
CA ALA A 189 -8.82 -1.03 -20.83
C ALA A 189 -8.53 -1.58 -22.23
N ARG A 190 -8.08 -2.84 -22.31
CA ARG A 190 -7.95 -3.54 -23.60
C ARG A 190 -9.31 -3.91 -24.21
N SER A 191 -10.27 -4.18 -23.36
CA SER A 191 -11.66 -4.49 -23.71
C SER A 191 -12.56 -4.25 -22.51
N THR A 192 -13.75 -3.76 -22.76
CA THR A 192 -14.82 -3.58 -21.77
C THR A 192 -15.95 -4.61 -21.93
N THR A 193 -15.82 -5.54 -22.87
CA THR A 193 -16.86 -6.55 -23.16
C THR A 193 -17.14 -7.43 -21.95
N GLY A 194 -18.37 -7.41 -21.44
CA GLY A 194 -18.80 -8.17 -20.29
C GLY A 194 -18.21 -7.67 -18.96
N LEU A 195 -17.71 -6.43 -18.92
CA LEU A 195 -17.26 -5.79 -17.71
C LEU A 195 -18.43 -5.32 -16.86
N ILE A 196 -18.37 -5.62 -15.57
CA ILE A 196 -19.28 -5.08 -14.55
C ILE A 196 -18.58 -3.95 -13.82
N HIS A 197 -19.22 -2.80 -13.71
CA HIS A 197 -18.79 -1.66 -12.91
C HIS A 197 -19.64 -1.57 -11.64
N HIS A 198 -19.03 -1.80 -10.50
CA HIS A 198 -19.68 -1.78 -9.20
C HIS A 198 -19.27 -0.54 -8.40
N SER A 199 -20.26 0.22 -7.90
CA SER A 199 -20.04 1.38 -7.04
C SER A 199 -20.98 1.37 -5.85
N ASP A 200 -20.76 2.24 -4.89
CA ASP A 200 -21.73 2.50 -3.83
C ASP A 200 -22.95 3.30 -4.35
N HIS A 201 -23.94 3.53 -3.46
CA HIS A 201 -25.13 4.33 -3.73
C HIS A 201 -24.89 5.84 -3.75
N GLY A 202 -23.66 6.29 -3.98
CA GLY A 202 -23.34 7.72 -4.06
C GLY A 202 -24.10 8.40 -5.20
N SER A 203 -24.70 9.57 -4.92
CA SER A 203 -25.42 10.36 -5.94
C SER A 203 -24.58 10.69 -7.17
N GLN A 204 -23.26 10.65 -7.02
CA GLN A 204 -22.30 10.88 -8.10
C GLN A 204 -22.29 9.80 -9.16
N TYR A 205 -22.66 8.55 -8.81
CA TYR A 205 -22.69 7.40 -9.72
C TYR A 205 -24.05 7.17 -10.38
N VAL A 206 -25.11 7.88 -9.95
CA VAL A 206 -26.48 7.79 -10.52
C VAL A 206 -26.76 8.87 -11.56
N SER A 207 -25.76 9.70 -11.95
CA SER A 207 -26.00 10.73 -12.95
C SER A 207 -26.19 10.13 -14.35
N LEU A 208 -27.09 10.75 -15.12
CA LEU A 208 -27.37 10.34 -16.50
C LEU A 208 -26.10 10.32 -17.36
N ALA A 209 -25.19 11.29 -17.19
CA ALA A 209 -23.93 11.35 -17.93
C ALA A 209 -23.02 10.18 -17.59
N TYR A 210 -22.96 9.75 -16.32
CA TYR A 210 -22.17 8.59 -15.90
C TYR A 210 -22.74 7.29 -16.49
N HIS A 211 -24.04 7.10 -16.37
CA HIS A 211 -24.76 5.97 -16.95
C HIS A 211 -24.54 5.86 -18.47
N GLN A 212 -24.71 6.97 -19.19
CA GLN A 212 -24.53 6.98 -20.66
C GLN A 212 -23.12 6.50 -21.07
N HIS A 213 -22.07 6.92 -20.34
CA HIS A 213 -20.69 6.49 -20.63
C HIS A 213 -20.46 5.00 -20.39
N LEU A 214 -21.12 4.43 -19.37
CA LEU A 214 -21.07 2.99 -19.13
C LEU A 214 -21.77 2.21 -20.26
N VAL A 215 -22.97 2.66 -20.67
CA VAL A 215 -23.73 2.08 -21.77
C VAL A 215 -22.94 2.17 -23.09
N ASP A 216 -22.39 3.34 -23.42
CA ASP A 216 -21.61 3.54 -24.63
C ASP A 216 -20.36 2.65 -24.69
N ALA A 217 -19.80 2.34 -23.53
CA ALA A 217 -18.66 1.43 -23.41
C ALA A 217 -19.05 -0.05 -23.29
N GLY A 218 -20.35 -0.39 -23.31
CA GLY A 218 -20.84 -1.76 -23.14
C GLY A 218 -20.59 -2.35 -21.74
N ILE A 219 -20.52 -1.50 -20.73
CA ILE A 219 -20.25 -1.86 -19.33
C ILE A 219 -21.56 -1.99 -18.58
N VAL A 220 -21.72 -3.09 -17.84
CA VAL A 220 -22.91 -3.33 -17.02
C VAL A 220 -22.77 -2.68 -15.65
N GLU A 221 -23.80 -1.96 -15.23
CA GLU A 221 -23.81 -1.31 -13.91
C GLU A 221 -24.26 -2.27 -12.81
N SER A 222 -23.60 -2.13 -11.66
CA SER A 222 -23.94 -2.80 -10.42
C SER A 222 -23.78 -1.87 -9.22
N THR A 223 -24.60 -2.06 -8.19
CA THR A 223 -24.50 -1.31 -6.95
C THR A 223 -24.72 -2.23 -5.76
N GLY A 224 -24.06 -1.94 -4.62
CA GLY A 224 -24.24 -2.68 -3.39
C GLY A 224 -25.63 -2.48 -2.75
N SER A 225 -25.93 -3.22 -1.71
CA SER A 225 -27.17 -3.03 -0.94
C SER A 225 -27.09 -1.77 -0.06
N VAL A 226 -28.24 -1.14 0.16
CA VAL A 226 -28.32 0.13 0.92
C VAL A 226 -27.86 -0.08 2.37
N GLY A 227 -26.74 0.52 2.72
CA GLY A 227 -26.27 0.63 4.11
C GLY A 227 -25.33 -0.47 4.60
N ASP A 228 -24.81 -1.32 3.71
CA ASP A 228 -23.82 -2.34 4.08
C ASP A 228 -22.41 -1.92 3.59
N SER A 229 -21.52 -1.66 4.55
CA SER A 229 -20.12 -1.28 4.29
C SER A 229 -19.26 -2.42 3.73
N TYR A 230 -19.77 -3.67 3.71
CA TYR A 230 -19.04 -4.80 3.14
C TYR A 230 -19.17 -4.88 1.62
N ASP A 231 -20.16 -4.22 1.05
CA ASP A 231 -20.48 -4.28 -0.37
C ASP A 231 -19.48 -3.54 -1.27
N ASN A 232 -18.53 -2.76 -0.71
CA ASN A 232 -17.45 -2.10 -1.47
C ASN A 232 -16.07 -2.22 -0.79
N ALA A 233 -15.87 -3.29 -0.01
CA ALA A 233 -14.68 -3.47 0.83
C ALA A 233 -13.34 -3.39 0.08
N LEU A 234 -13.30 -3.71 -1.22
CA LEU A 234 -12.10 -3.58 -2.02
C LEU A 234 -11.76 -2.11 -2.32
N ALA A 235 -12.74 -1.33 -2.77
CA ALA A 235 -12.55 0.09 -3.06
C ALA A 235 -12.21 0.86 -1.77
N GLU A 236 -12.90 0.55 -0.66
CA GLU A 236 -12.55 1.09 0.66
C GLU A 236 -11.11 0.75 1.08
N ASN A 237 -10.62 -0.43 0.71
CA ASN A 237 -9.24 -0.83 0.97
C ASN A 237 -8.24 0.01 0.18
N VAL A 238 -8.55 0.37 -1.07
CA VAL A 238 -7.72 1.28 -1.90
C VAL A 238 -7.70 2.66 -1.26
N ASN A 239 -8.86 3.22 -0.94
CA ASN A 239 -8.99 4.53 -0.27
C ASN A 239 -8.27 4.56 1.09
N GLY A 240 -8.40 3.51 1.89
CA GLY A 240 -7.69 3.38 3.17
C GLY A 240 -6.18 3.30 3.00
N SER A 241 -5.70 2.62 1.95
CA SER A 241 -4.28 2.56 1.63
C SER A 241 -3.77 3.93 1.15
N TYR A 242 -4.48 4.59 0.24
CA TYR A 242 -4.19 5.94 -0.22
C TYR A 242 -4.02 6.93 0.94
N LYS A 243 -5.02 6.98 1.83
CA LYS A 243 -4.97 7.84 3.01
C LYS A 243 -3.78 7.53 3.91
N ASN A 244 -3.54 6.26 4.22
CA ASN A 244 -2.47 5.88 5.13
C ASN A 244 -1.08 6.01 4.52
N GLU A 245 -0.93 5.68 3.24
CA GLU A 245 0.38 5.57 2.60
C GLU A 245 0.93 6.95 2.21
N ILE A 246 0.07 7.88 1.75
CA ILE A 246 0.51 9.23 1.38
C ILE A 246 -0.24 10.37 2.07
N ILE A 247 -1.58 10.33 2.18
CA ILE A 247 -2.33 11.52 2.58
C ILE A 247 -2.06 11.94 4.02
N HIS A 248 -2.08 10.98 4.96
CA HIS A 248 -1.86 11.25 6.38
C HIS A 248 -0.37 11.44 6.75
N THR A 249 0.52 11.58 5.76
CA THR A 249 1.96 11.76 6.02
C THR A 249 2.37 13.20 6.24
N ARG A 250 1.59 14.14 5.73
CA ARG A 250 1.84 15.59 5.82
C ARG A 250 0.57 16.42 5.61
N CYS A 251 0.67 17.72 5.82
CA CYS A 251 -0.35 18.68 5.39
C CYS A 251 -0.18 18.98 3.90
N TRP A 252 -1.28 19.23 3.21
CA TRP A 252 -1.34 19.50 1.78
C TRP A 252 -1.75 20.95 1.53
N ALA A 253 -1.10 21.64 0.61
CA ALA A 253 -1.40 23.03 0.30
C ALA A 253 -2.69 23.14 -0.51
N ASP A 254 -2.80 22.40 -1.61
CA ASP A 254 -3.92 22.50 -2.55
C ASP A 254 -4.10 21.22 -3.39
N VAL A 255 -5.01 21.29 -4.36
CA VAL A 255 -5.35 20.18 -5.27
C VAL A 255 -4.16 19.74 -6.11
N LEU A 256 -3.34 20.66 -6.61
CA LEU A 256 -2.22 20.34 -7.50
C LEU A 256 -1.16 19.52 -6.77
N GLU A 257 -0.84 19.89 -5.52
CA GLU A 257 0.12 19.12 -4.71
C GLU A 257 -0.37 17.70 -4.44
N VAL A 258 -1.68 17.54 -4.16
CA VAL A 258 -2.30 16.23 -3.97
C VAL A 258 -2.29 15.44 -5.27
N GLU A 259 -2.53 16.09 -6.42
CA GLU A 259 -2.60 15.44 -7.74
C GLU A 259 -1.24 14.86 -8.13
N ILE A 260 -0.17 15.62 -8.00
CA ILE A 260 1.21 15.14 -8.27
C ILE A 260 1.52 13.92 -7.40
N ALA A 261 1.27 14.01 -6.10
CA ALA A 261 1.53 12.90 -5.19
C ALA A 261 0.65 11.68 -5.47
N THR A 262 -0.60 11.88 -5.90
CA THR A 262 -1.50 10.81 -6.29
C THR A 262 -1.03 10.11 -7.56
N PHE A 263 -0.58 10.87 -8.55
CA PHE A 263 0.00 10.32 -9.79
C PHE A 263 1.18 9.38 -9.47
N GLU A 264 2.13 9.84 -8.66
CA GLU A 264 3.28 9.05 -8.25
C GLU A 264 2.87 7.80 -7.47
N TRP A 265 1.89 7.95 -6.55
CA TRP A 265 1.40 6.83 -5.74
C TRP A 265 0.65 5.80 -6.59
N VAL A 266 -0.19 6.20 -7.54
CA VAL A 266 -0.89 5.27 -8.45
C VAL A 266 0.11 4.53 -9.34
N HIS A 267 1.12 5.22 -9.85
CA HIS A 267 2.20 4.58 -10.59
C HIS A 267 2.91 3.52 -9.73
N TRP A 268 3.32 3.88 -8.51
CA TRP A 268 3.94 2.94 -7.57
C TRP A 268 3.00 1.80 -7.18
N TRP A 269 1.72 2.09 -6.92
CA TRP A 269 0.70 1.09 -6.60
C TRP A 269 0.60 0.02 -7.69
N ASN A 270 0.57 0.42 -8.95
CA ASN A 270 0.40 -0.47 -10.09
C ASN A 270 1.68 -1.24 -10.45
N SER A 271 2.85 -0.57 -10.40
CA SER A 271 4.10 -1.11 -10.98
C SER A 271 5.13 -1.60 -9.95
N LYS A 272 5.05 -1.19 -8.68
CA LYS A 272 6.09 -1.50 -7.66
C LYS A 272 5.54 -2.07 -6.37
N ARG A 273 4.35 -1.66 -5.94
CA ARG A 273 3.78 -2.08 -4.67
C ARG A 273 3.46 -3.57 -4.68
N LEU A 274 3.98 -4.28 -3.69
CA LEU A 274 3.67 -5.70 -3.49
C LEU A 274 2.31 -5.87 -2.82
N HIS A 275 1.43 -6.69 -3.40
CA HIS A 275 0.09 -6.94 -2.90
C HIS A 275 -0.01 -8.35 -2.33
N GLN A 276 -0.39 -8.47 -1.06
CA GLN A 276 -0.54 -9.78 -0.42
C GLN A 276 -1.61 -10.63 -1.11
N ALA A 277 -2.70 -10.03 -1.57
CA ALA A 277 -3.76 -10.70 -2.31
C ALA A 277 -3.33 -11.21 -3.70
N LEU A 278 -2.17 -10.79 -4.18
CA LEU A 278 -1.56 -11.21 -5.45
C LEU A 278 -0.27 -12.02 -5.21
N ASP A 279 -0.14 -12.68 -4.08
CA ASP A 279 1.07 -13.42 -3.69
C ASP A 279 2.34 -12.59 -3.78
N TYR A 280 2.25 -11.33 -3.30
CA TYR A 280 3.34 -10.34 -3.30
C TYR A 280 3.86 -9.99 -4.70
N ARG A 281 3.00 -10.08 -5.71
CA ARG A 281 3.22 -9.51 -7.06
C ARG A 281 2.64 -8.11 -7.15
N THR A 282 3.00 -7.38 -8.21
CA THR A 282 2.40 -6.10 -8.55
C THR A 282 1.16 -6.32 -9.44
N PRO A 283 0.22 -5.36 -9.52
CA PRO A 283 -0.88 -5.41 -10.47
C PRO A 283 -0.44 -5.59 -11.92
N GLU A 284 0.59 -4.87 -12.33
CA GLU A 284 1.14 -4.92 -13.69
C GLU A 284 1.73 -6.30 -14.05
N GLU A 285 2.41 -6.96 -13.10
CA GLU A 285 2.91 -8.33 -13.29
C GLU A 285 1.77 -9.32 -13.49
N VAL A 286 0.70 -9.21 -12.70
CA VAL A 286 -0.45 -10.11 -12.79
C VAL A 286 -1.19 -9.93 -14.12
N GLU A 287 -1.40 -8.70 -14.57
CA GLU A 287 -2.00 -8.44 -15.89
C GLU A 287 -1.11 -8.93 -17.04
N THR A 288 0.19 -8.64 -16.95
CA THR A 288 1.16 -9.07 -17.98
C THR A 288 1.17 -10.58 -18.13
N GLU A 289 1.23 -11.31 -17.00
CA GLU A 289 1.18 -12.78 -17.01
C GLU A 289 -0.13 -13.30 -17.60
N HIS A 290 -1.27 -12.71 -17.23
CA HIS A 290 -2.57 -13.11 -17.78
C HIS A 290 -2.64 -12.95 -19.30
N TRP A 291 -2.16 -11.82 -19.82
CA TRP A 291 -2.20 -11.54 -21.27
C TRP A 291 -1.17 -12.31 -22.08
N GLN A 292 -0.11 -12.83 -21.45
CA GLN A 292 0.89 -13.67 -22.08
C GLN A 292 0.48 -15.15 -22.13
N GLN A 293 -0.45 -15.58 -21.28
CA GLN A 293 -0.96 -16.95 -21.33
C GLN A 293 -1.75 -17.17 -22.63
N PRO A 294 -1.49 -18.27 -23.38
CA PRO A 294 -2.32 -18.63 -24.53
C PRO A 294 -3.77 -18.80 -24.04
N GLN A 295 -4.69 -17.99 -24.56
CA GLN A 295 -6.10 -18.21 -24.28
C GLN A 295 -6.51 -19.54 -24.95
N LEU A 296 -6.72 -20.58 -24.15
CA LEU A 296 -7.34 -21.79 -24.63
C LEU A 296 -8.70 -21.44 -25.23
N PRO A 297 -9.00 -21.88 -26.47
CA PRO A 297 -10.30 -21.64 -27.06
C PRO A 297 -11.38 -22.20 -26.12
N ALA A 298 -12.42 -21.41 -25.87
CA ALA A 298 -13.56 -21.85 -25.08
C ALA A 298 -14.08 -23.18 -25.66
N THR A 299 -13.96 -24.24 -24.90
CA THR A 299 -14.53 -25.55 -25.27
C THR A 299 -16.03 -25.38 -25.38
N ILE A 300 -16.54 -25.32 -26.60
CA ILE A 300 -17.98 -25.35 -26.86
C ILE A 300 -18.48 -26.69 -26.28
N LYS A 301 -19.13 -26.64 -25.13
CA LYS A 301 -19.90 -27.78 -24.65
C LYS A 301 -21.10 -27.93 -25.59
N THR A 302 -20.94 -28.75 -26.63
CA THR A 302 -22.05 -29.34 -27.35
C THR A 302 -22.66 -30.39 -26.43
N GLY A 303 -23.83 -30.09 -25.87
CA GLY A 303 -24.68 -31.01 -25.13
C GLY A 303 -26.08 -30.79 -25.63
#